data_df45ccbd910b91f563dd65ce3db78f44
#
_entry.id   df45ccbd910b91f563dd65ce3db78f44
#
_cell.length_a   1.000
_cell.length_b   1.000
_cell.length_c   1.000
_cell.angle_alpha   90.00
_cell.angle_beta   90.00
_cell.angle_gamma   90.00
#
_symmetry.space_group_name_H-M   'P 1'
#
loop_
_entity.id
_entity.type
_entity.pdbx_description
1 polymer ?
#
loop_
_entity_poly.entity_id
_entity_poly.type
_entity_poly.pdbx_seq_one_letter_code
_entity_poly.pdbx_strand_id
1 'polypeptide(L)'
;MTDRRGLRSVPTTQAAQAGELEDFELVRQFKYDQDAQAFEQLFRRHQQYVSHLCLSLLRSRAEAEDALQEIFIKVYRGLNTFEPKVTFRGWLYRITVN
;
A
#
# COMPACT_ATOMS: atom_id res chain seq x y z
N MET A 1 -1.33 35.00 11.15
CA MET A 1 0.10 34.68 11.28
C MET A 1 0.30 33.29 11.75
N THR A 2 -0.17 33.01 12.92
CA THR A 2 -0.07 31.67 13.51
C THR A 2 -0.72 30.65 12.62
N ASP A 3 -1.77 31.03 11.97
CA ASP A 3 -2.52 30.13 11.13
C ASP A 3 -1.70 29.51 10.01
N ARG A 4 -0.71 30.25 9.55
CA ARG A 4 0.09 29.73 8.46
C ARG A 4 0.88 28.49 8.85
N ARG A 5 1.30 28.43 10.09
CA ARG A 5 2.03 27.25 10.55
C ARG A 5 1.11 26.05 10.65
N GLY A 6 -0.08 26.28 11.14
CA GLY A 6 -1.06 25.20 11.17
C GLY A 6 -1.41 24.72 9.78
N LEU A 7 -1.54 25.67 8.86
CA LEU A 7 -1.88 25.31 7.49
C LEU A 7 -0.79 24.46 6.83
N ARG A 8 0.46 24.68 7.18
CA ARG A 8 1.53 23.90 6.61
C ARG A 8 1.48 22.45 7.07
N SER A 9 1.06 22.23 8.28
CA SER A 9 0.91 20.87 8.78
C SER A 9 -0.24 20.14 8.08
N VAL A 10 -1.33 20.87 7.86
CA VAL A 10 -2.53 20.30 7.29
C VAL A 10 -2.31 19.70 5.90
N PRO A 11 -1.62 20.38 4.97
CA PRO A 11 -1.41 19.78 3.65
C PRO A 11 -0.74 18.42 3.70
N THR A 12 0.23 18.22 4.58
CA THR A 12 0.90 16.93 4.70
C THR A 12 -0.09 15.87 5.16
N THR A 13 -0.92 16.20 6.16
CA THR A 13 -1.92 15.28 6.66
C THR A 13 -2.95 14.97 5.58
N GLN A 14 -3.36 16.00 4.86
CA GLN A 14 -4.33 15.80 3.79
C GLN A 14 -3.78 14.94 2.68
N ALA A 15 -2.50 15.10 2.35
CA ALA A 15 -1.88 14.27 1.32
C ALA A 15 -1.87 12.80 1.74
N ALA A 16 -1.57 12.52 3.01
CA ALA A 16 -1.59 11.15 3.51
C ALA A 16 -3.00 10.57 3.46
N GLN A 17 -3.99 11.36 3.87
CA GLN A 17 -5.38 10.93 3.84
C GLN A 17 -5.86 10.72 2.41
N ALA A 18 -5.47 11.59 1.49
CA ALA A 18 -5.84 11.45 0.10
C ALA A 18 -5.26 10.17 -0.48
N GLY A 19 -4.03 9.82 -0.11
CA GLY A 19 -3.43 8.58 -0.54
C GLY A 19 -4.18 7.36 -0.04
N GLU A 20 -4.62 7.38 1.21
CA GLU A 20 -5.41 6.29 1.76
C GLU A 20 -6.75 6.16 1.05
N LEU A 21 -7.40 7.28 0.75
CA LEU A 21 -8.67 7.25 0.04
C LEU A 21 -8.51 6.70 -1.36
N GLU A 22 -7.42 7.06 -2.03
CA GLU A 22 -7.15 6.51 -3.34
C GLU A 22 -6.93 4.99 -3.27
N ASP A 23 -6.22 4.54 -2.25
CA ASP A 23 -6.01 3.11 -2.07
C ASP A 23 -7.34 2.39 -1.88
N PHE A 24 -8.21 2.92 -1.03
CA PHE A 24 -9.51 2.31 -0.79
C PHE A 24 -10.37 2.28 -2.04
N GLU A 25 -10.29 3.33 -2.84
CA GLU A 25 -11.05 3.36 -4.09
C GLU A 25 -10.55 2.30 -5.06
N LEU A 26 -9.24 2.12 -5.16
CA LEU A 26 -8.67 1.09 -6.02
C LEU A 26 -9.03 -0.30 -5.52
N VAL A 27 -9.02 -0.50 -4.20
CA VAL A 27 -9.46 -1.77 -3.61
C VAL A 27 -10.91 -2.04 -3.99
N ARG A 28 -11.76 -1.02 -3.87
CA ARG A 28 -13.17 -1.17 -4.19
C ARG A 28 -13.37 -1.54 -5.66
N GLN A 29 -12.64 -0.88 -6.56
CA GLN A 29 -12.74 -1.18 -7.98
C GLN A 29 -12.33 -2.61 -8.28
N PHE A 30 -11.28 -3.08 -7.62
CA PHE A 30 -10.85 -4.45 -7.81
C PHE A 30 -11.89 -5.44 -7.29
N LYS A 31 -12.42 -5.18 -6.09
CA LYS A 31 -13.33 -6.12 -5.44
C LYS A 31 -14.68 -6.21 -6.14
N TYR A 32 -15.22 -5.08 -6.55
CA TYR A 32 -16.61 -5.05 -7.04
C TYR A 32 -16.70 -4.97 -8.55
N ASP A 33 -15.72 -4.37 -9.20
CA ASP A 33 -15.73 -4.25 -10.66
C ASP A 33 -14.77 -5.25 -11.29
N GLN A 34 -14.02 -5.99 -10.48
CA GLN A 34 -13.02 -6.95 -10.94
C GLN A 34 -12.04 -6.32 -11.92
N ASP A 35 -11.63 -5.11 -11.59
CA ASP A 35 -10.74 -4.32 -12.43
C ASP A 35 -9.28 -4.69 -12.13
N ALA A 36 -8.69 -5.49 -13.00
CA ALA A 36 -7.31 -5.93 -12.83
C ALA A 36 -6.33 -4.75 -12.87
N GLN A 37 -6.68 -3.70 -13.60
CA GLN A 37 -5.83 -2.53 -13.65
C GLN A 37 -5.82 -1.78 -12.33
N ALA A 38 -6.92 -1.83 -11.60
CA ALA A 38 -6.97 -1.22 -10.27
C ALA A 38 -5.97 -1.90 -9.34
N PHE A 39 -5.87 -3.23 -9.40
CA PHE A 39 -4.88 -3.96 -8.62
C PHE A 39 -3.47 -3.55 -9.01
N GLU A 40 -3.21 -3.45 -10.29
CA GLU A 40 -1.88 -3.08 -10.78
C GLU A 40 -1.48 -1.69 -10.30
N GLN A 41 -2.41 -0.73 -10.38
CA GLN A 41 -2.14 0.61 -9.90
C GLN A 41 -1.90 0.61 -8.40
N LEU A 42 -2.71 -0.13 -7.66
CA LEU A 42 -2.58 -0.23 -6.22
C LEU A 42 -1.21 -0.76 -5.84
N PHE A 43 -0.77 -1.83 -6.50
CA PHE A 43 0.53 -2.42 -6.21
C PHE A 43 1.66 -1.45 -6.56
N ARG A 44 1.57 -0.78 -7.69
CA ARG A 44 2.59 0.19 -8.09
C ARG A 44 2.76 1.31 -7.10
N ARG A 45 1.67 1.76 -6.50
CA ARG A 45 1.71 2.83 -5.51
C ARG A 45 2.55 2.44 -4.31
N HIS A 46 2.59 1.16 -3.97
CA HIS A 46 3.25 0.69 -2.76
C HIS A 46 4.44 -0.22 -3.01
N GLN A 47 4.76 -0.47 -4.26
CA GLN A 47 5.82 -1.41 -4.62
C GLN A 47 7.16 -1.02 -4.00
N GLN A 48 7.50 0.26 -4.04
CA GLN A 48 8.76 0.73 -3.51
C GLN A 48 8.84 0.53 -2.01
N TYR A 49 7.74 0.79 -1.33
CA TYR A 49 7.66 0.59 0.11
C TYR A 49 7.88 -0.88 0.47
N VAL A 50 7.19 -1.78 -0.21
CA VAL A 50 7.32 -3.21 0.06
C VAL A 50 8.73 -3.70 -0.28
N SER A 51 9.26 -3.20 -1.38
CA SER A 51 10.63 -3.56 -1.79
C SER A 51 11.64 -3.16 -0.73
N HIS A 52 11.51 -1.96 -0.18
CA HIS A 52 12.42 -1.50 0.87
C HIS A 52 12.28 -2.34 2.14
N LEU A 53 11.05 -2.74 2.47
CA LEU A 53 10.85 -3.63 3.60
C LEU A 53 11.56 -4.96 3.39
N CYS A 54 11.40 -5.54 2.21
CA CYS A 54 12.04 -6.81 1.91
C CYS A 54 13.56 -6.70 2.00
N LEU A 55 14.12 -5.62 1.47
CA LEU A 55 15.56 -5.40 1.53
C LEU A 55 16.05 -5.21 2.94
N SER A 56 15.24 -4.62 3.81
CA SER A 56 15.63 -4.43 5.20
C SER A 56 15.54 -5.72 6.02
N LEU A 57 14.71 -6.66 5.60
CA LEU A 57 14.52 -7.91 6.31
C LEU A 57 15.39 -9.04 5.77
N LEU A 58 15.81 -8.95 4.53
CA LEU A 58 16.57 -10.00 3.87
C LEU A 58 17.93 -9.47 3.48
N ARG A 59 18.90 -10.39 3.35
CA ARG A 59 20.28 -9.96 3.17
C ARG A 59 20.68 -9.76 1.72
N SER A 60 19.97 -10.37 0.79
CA SER A 60 20.37 -10.28 -0.61
C SER A 60 19.25 -9.69 -1.43
N ARG A 61 19.64 -9.03 -2.52
CA ARG A 61 18.68 -8.46 -3.45
C ARG A 61 17.85 -9.56 -4.11
N ALA A 62 18.48 -10.69 -4.41
CA ALA A 62 17.77 -11.78 -5.06
C ALA A 62 16.68 -12.33 -4.16
N GLU A 63 16.98 -12.51 -2.87
CA GLU A 63 15.96 -12.95 -1.92
C GLU A 63 14.85 -11.93 -1.77
N ALA A 64 15.21 -10.65 -1.78
CA ALA A 64 14.20 -9.60 -1.66
C ALA A 64 13.27 -9.56 -2.87
N GLU A 65 13.82 -9.78 -4.06
CA GLU A 65 13.00 -9.82 -5.27
C GLU A 65 12.05 -11.00 -5.27
N ASP A 66 12.53 -12.16 -4.83
CA ASP A 66 11.67 -13.33 -4.72
C ASP A 66 10.56 -13.10 -3.70
N ALA A 67 10.91 -12.49 -2.57
CA ALA A 67 9.93 -12.18 -1.54
C ALA A 67 8.88 -11.20 -2.06
N LEU A 68 9.30 -10.21 -2.83
CA LEU A 68 8.37 -9.24 -3.40
C LEU A 68 7.33 -9.92 -4.29
N GLN A 69 7.76 -10.88 -5.10
CA GLN A 69 6.85 -11.62 -5.95
C GLN A 69 5.86 -12.44 -5.13
N GLU A 70 6.33 -13.08 -4.08
CA GLU A 70 5.44 -13.85 -3.21
C GLU A 70 4.42 -12.95 -2.53
N ILE A 71 4.86 -11.78 -2.07
CA ILE A 71 3.97 -10.81 -1.44
C ILE A 71 2.93 -10.34 -2.44
N PHE A 72 3.34 -10.08 -3.67
CA PHE A 72 2.43 -9.69 -4.74
C PHE A 72 1.30 -10.71 -4.87
N ILE A 73 1.63 -11.99 -4.88
CA ILE A 73 0.64 -13.06 -5.00
C ILE A 73 -0.27 -13.09 -3.79
N LYS A 74 0.30 -12.95 -2.59
CA LYS A 74 -0.50 -12.94 -1.36
C LYS A 74 -1.45 -11.77 -1.33
N VAL A 75 -1.01 -10.60 -1.79
CA VAL A 75 -1.85 -9.42 -1.85
C VAL A 75 -2.99 -9.67 -2.82
N TYR A 76 -2.69 -10.19 -3.98
CA TYR A 76 -3.71 -10.46 -4.98
C TYR A 76 -4.78 -11.41 -4.44
N ARG A 77 -4.35 -12.47 -3.78
CA ARG A 77 -5.28 -13.46 -3.24
C ARG A 77 -6.08 -12.95 -2.05
N GLY A 78 -5.45 -12.10 -1.24
CA GLY A 78 -6.10 -11.63 -0.02
C GLY A 78 -6.89 -10.34 -0.19
N LEU A 79 -6.78 -9.69 -1.35
CA LEU A 79 -7.37 -8.38 -1.50
C LEU A 79 -8.89 -8.40 -1.40
N ASN A 80 -9.51 -9.49 -1.83
CA ASN A 80 -10.96 -9.61 -1.75
C ASN A 80 -11.47 -9.63 -0.31
N THR A 81 -10.61 -10.03 0.63
CA THR A 81 -11.00 -10.09 2.04
C THR A 81 -10.53 -8.87 2.82
N PHE A 82 -9.77 -7.99 2.19
CA PHE A 82 -9.30 -6.78 2.87
C PHE A 82 -10.48 -5.87 3.16
N GLU A 83 -10.55 -5.40 4.41
CA GLU A 83 -11.56 -4.43 4.83
C GLU A 83 -10.87 -3.15 5.26
N PRO A 84 -11.44 -1.99 4.97
CA PRO A 84 -10.79 -0.71 5.26
C PRO A 84 -10.87 -0.32 6.74
N LYS A 85 -10.56 -1.24 7.62
CA LYS A 85 -10.46 -0.98 9.05
C LYS A 85 -9.05 -0.55 9.44
N VAL A 86 -8.09 -0.82 8.58
CA VAL A 86 -6.71 -0.37 8.73
C VAL A 86 -6.30 0.23 7.40
N THR A 87 -5.19 0.97 7.39
CA THR A 87 -4.70 1.50 6.12
C THR A 87 -4.23 0.35 5.23
N PHE A 88 -4.27 0.58 3.94
CA PHE A 88 -3.78 -0.43 3.00
C PHE A 88 -2.30 -0.70 3.26
N ARG A 89 -1.51 0.33 3.50
CA ARG A 89 -0.08 0.15 3.78
C ARG A 89 0.16 -0.63 5.06
N GLY A 90 -0.65 -0.42 6.08
CA GLY A 90 -0.55 -1.22 7.31
C GLY A 90 -0.84 -2.68 7.06
N TRP A 91 -1.82 -2.97 6.22
CA TRP A 91 -2.13 -4.34 5.84
C TRP A 91 -0.98 -4.96 5.05
N LEU A 92 -0.39 -4.21 4.11
CA LEU A 92 0.78 -4.66 3.38
C LEU A 92 1.94 -4.99 4.30
N TYR A 93 2.15 -4.14 5.30
CA TYR A 93 3.22 -4.37 6.27
C TYR A 93 3.03 -5.73 6.95
N ARG A 94 1.81 -6.02 7.38
CA ARG A 94 1.53 -7.29 8.06
C ARG A 94 1.76 -8.48 7.14
N ILE A 95 1.37 -8.37 5.90
CA ILE A 95 1.62 -9.44 4.94
C ILE A 95 3.11 -9.63 4.72
N THR A 96 3.84 -8.52 4.66
CA THR A 96 5.27 -8.58 4.36
C THR A 96 6.06 -9.20 5.50
N VAL A 97 5.75 -8.85 6.75
CA VAL A 97 6.54 -9.32 7.89
C VAL A 97 6.05 -10.66 8.44
N ASN A 98 4.92 -11.11 8.02
CA ASN A 98 4.42 -12.43 8.40
C ASN A 98 4.79 -13.42 7.31
#